data_3f550206f837443a6fd3058865864596
#
_entry.id   3f550206f837443a6fd3058865864596
#
_cell.length_a   1.000
_cell.length_b   1.000
_cell.length_c   1.000
_cell.angle_alpha   90.00
_cell.angle_beta   90.00
_cell.angle_gamma   90.00
#
_symmetry.space_group_name_H-M   'P 1'
#
loop_
_entity.id
_entity.type
_entity.pdbx_description
1 polymer ?
#
loop_
_entity_poly.entity_id
_entity_poly.type
_entity_poly.pdbx_seq_one_letter_code
_entity_poly.pdbx_strand_id
1 'polypeptide(L)'
;MKKDKDSTIITIYIIIDALCENLLHHPAQKQKLTDAEIITIAICSAIFFNSNHDKALSWLRIAGYFPEMLSLSRFNRRIHRLKEFIEFCFESVSELFLTKKLYIADSMPLPVCKRARACRNKKVRGREYYGCCVAKNEKFFGFRMHLIVDTQGIPASVAIMP
;
A
#
# COMPACT_ATOMS: atom_id res chain seq x y z
N MET A 1 9.61 22.26 0.87
CA MET A 1 10.52 21.49 1.74
C MET A 1 10.84 20.18 1.02
N LYS A 2 12.03 20.01 0.42
CA LYS A 2 12.46 18.69 -0.10
C LYS A 2 12.69 17.81 1.13
N LYS A 3 11.77 16.89 1.41
CA LYS A 3 12.03 15.82 2.37
C LYS A 3 13.27 15.09 1.89
N ASP A 4 14.26 15.01 2.76
CA ASP A 4 15.45 14.20 2.49
C ASP A 4 14.97 12.75 2.33
N LYS A 5 15.20 12.19 1.14
CA LYS A 5 14.75 10.83 0.81
C LYS A 5 15.39 9.81 1.75
N ASP A 6 16.65 10.02 2.09
CA ASP A 6 17.43 9.12 2.93
C ASP A 6 16.85 9.05 4.32
N SER A 7 16.58 10.20 4.95
CA SER A 7 15.91 10.27 6.25
C SER A 7 14.53 9.61 6.24
N THR A 8 13.76 9.82 5.16
CA THR A 8 12.44 9.22 5.03
C THR A 8 12.50 7.69 4.93
N ILE A 9 13.41 7.15 4.11
CA ILE A 9 13.59 5.70 3.93
C ILE A 9 14.02 5.04 5.26
N ILE A 10 15.00 5.64 5.94
CA ILE A 10 15.49 5.14 7.23
C ILE A 10 14.39 5.18 8.29
N THR A 11 13.61 6.27 8.36
CA THR A 11 12.49 6.38 9.31
C THR A 11 11.43 5.31 9.06
N ILE A 12 11.04 5.09 7.80
CA ILE A 12 10.08 4.03 7.44
C ILE A 12 10.61 2.67 7.88
N TYR A 13 11.88 2.38 7.56
CA TYR A 13 12.48 1.10 7.92
C TYR A 13 12.47 0.87 9.44
N ILE A 14 12.91 1.85 10.24
CA ILE A 14 12.95 1.74 11.71
C ILE A 14 11.55 1.48 12.28
N ILE A 15 10.53 2.18 11.78
CA ILE A 15 9.16 1.99 12.26
C ILE A 15 8.65 0.58 11.93
N ILE A 16 8.85 0.12 10.70
CA ILE A 16 8.37 -1.19 10.27
C ILE A 16 9.16 -2.33 10.96
N ASP A 17 10.47 -2.17 11.14
CA ASP A 17 11.31 -3.14 11.81
C ASP A 17 10.90 -3.29 13.29
N ALA A 18 10.69 -2.17 13.98
CA ALA A 18 10.17 -2.17 15.35
C ALA A 18 8.77 -2.81 15.45
N LEU A 19 7.89 -2.62 14.46
CA LEU A 19 6.60 -3.31 14.41
C LEU A 19 6.78 -4.82 14.22
N CYS A 20 7.67 -5.24 13.32
CA CYS A 20 7.97 -6.66 13.11
C CYS A 20 8.48 -7.33 14.40
N GLU A 21 9.36 -6.66 15.14
CA GLU A 21 9.89 -7.18 16.41
C GLU A 21 8.81 -7.24 17.49
N ASN A 22 8.06 -6.16 17.71
CA ASN A 22 7.03 -6.08 18.75
C ASN A 22 5.86 -7.06 18.52
N LEU A 23 5.56 -7.36 17.27
CA LEU A 23 4.49 -8.28 16.89
C LEU A 23 4.95 -9.72 16.78
N LEU A 24 6.17 -10.04 17.24
CA LEU A 24 6.78 -11.37 17.17
C LEU A 24 6.67 -11.99 15.76
N HIS A 25 6.78 -11.14 14.74
CA HIS A 25 6.73 -11.60 13.35
C HIS A 25 8.03 -12.33 13.02
N HIS A 26 7.95 -13.65 12.95
CA HIS A 26 9.10 -14.51 12.63
C HIS A 26 9.22 -14.71 11.11
N PRO A 27 10.20 -14.08 10.46
CA PRO A 27 10.42 -14.30 9.04
C PRO A 27 10.85 -15.75 8.78
N ALA A 28 10.47 -16.27 7.61
CA ALA A 28 10.93 -17.60 7.20
C ALA A 28 12.46 -17.62 7.10
N GLN A 29 13.09 -18.69 7.56
CA GLN A 29 14.56 -18.85 7.53
C GLN A 29 15.13 -18.68 6.09
N LYS A 30 16.33 -18.08 5.98
CA LYS A 30 17.10 -17.90 4.73
C LYS A 30 16.45 -16.99 3.68
N GLN A 31 15.96 -15.84 4.07
CA GLN A 31 15.46 -14.83 3.12
C GLN A 31 16.56 -13.82 2.75
N LYS A 32 16.60 -13.43 1.47
CA LYS A 32 17.54 -12.39 0.98
C LYS A 32 17.21 -10.99 1.50
N LEU A 33 15.92 -10.71 1.67
CA LEU A 33 15.38 -9.50 2.27
C LEU A 33 14.45 -9.87 3.41
N THR A 34 14.49 -9.13 4.49
CA THR A 34 13.55 -9.26 5.61
C THR A 34 12.15 -8.80 5.20
N ASP A 35 11.14 -9.13 5.98
CA ASP A 35 9.78 -8.66 5.71
C ASP A 35 9.66 -7.14 5.95
N ALA A 36 10.40 -6.60 6.92
CA ALA A 36 10.53 -5.16 7.14
C ALA A 36 11.11 -4.43 5.91
N GLU A 37 12.15 -4.98 5.28
CA GLU A 37 12.74 -4.43 4.06
C GLU A 37 11.75 -4.47 2.88
N ILE A 38 11.00 -5.57 2.72
CA ILE A 38 9.96 -5.69 1.67
C ILE A 38 8.87 -4.63 1.83
N ILE A 39 8.36 -4.45 3.05
CA ILE A 39 7.32 -3.45 3.34
C ILE A 39 7.87 -2.03 3.15
N THR A 40 9.08 -1.77 3.62
CA THR A 40 9.77 -0.48 3.40
C THR A 40 9.89 -0.15 1.91
N ILE A 41 10.34 -1.10 1.09
CA ILE A 41 10.43 -0.92 -0.37
C ILE A 41 9.05 -0.63 -0.98
N ALA A 42 8.00 -1.32 -0.52
CA ALA A 42 6.64 -1.10 -1.01
C ALA A 42 6.14 0.31 -0.68
N ILE A 43 6.35 0.79 0.55
CA ILE A 43 5.98 2.14 0.98
C ILE A 43 6.80 3.19 0.20
N CYS A 44 8.11 3.00 0.06
CA CYS A 44 8.97 3.88 -0.73
C CYS A 44 8.53 3.92 -2.21
N SER A 45 8.07 2.80 -2.76
CA SER A 45 7.57 2.77 -4.13
C SER A 45 6.31 3.64 -4.29
N ALA A 46 5.43 3.64 -3.30
CA ALA A 46 4.22 4.48 -3.30
C ALA A 46 4.58 5.97 -3.18
N ILE A 47 5.48 6.33 -2.26
CA ILE A 47 5.82 7.73 -1.97
C ILE A 47 6.64 8.37 -3.10
N PHE A 48 7.67 7.67 -3.62
CA PHE A 48 8.67 8.27 -4.50
C PHE A 48 8.53 7.87 -5.97
N PHE A 49 7.81 6.78 -6.27
CA PHE A 49 7.78 6.19 -7.61
C PHE A 49 6.36 5.90 -8.14
N ASN A 50 5.33 6.53 -7.55
CA ASN A 50 3.92 6.34 -7.94
C ASN A 50 3.51 4.86 -8.00
N SER A 51 3.91 4.09 -6.98
CA SER A 51 3.68 2.64 -6.87
C SER A 51 4.35 1.80 -7.99
N ASN A 52 5.35 2.34 -8.68
CA ASN A 52 6.13 1.59 -9.66
C ASN A 52 7.22 0.78 -8.95
N HIS A 53 6.93 -0.47 -8.63
CA HIS A 53 7.84 -1.37 -7.92
C HIS A 53 9.15 -1.60 -8.67
N ASP A 54 9.14 -1.71 -10.00
CA ASP A 54 10.34 -1.97 -10.80
C ASP A 54 11.34 -0.82 -10.70
N LYS A 55 10.83 0.42 -10.83
CA LYS A 55 11.66 1.63 -10.65
C LYS A 55 12.19 1.75 -9.22
N ALA A 56 11.36 1.45 -8.22
CA ALA A 56 11.77 1.50 -6.82
C ALA A 56 12.88 0.49 -6.52
N LEU A 57 12.71 -0.77 -6.93
CA LEU A 57 13.72 -1.82 -6.76
C LEU A 57 15.05 -1.45 -7.42
N SER A 58 15.02 -0.95 -8.65
CA SER A 58 16.20 -0.53 -9.39
C SER A 58 16.91 0.63 -8.71
N TRP A 59 16.16 1.66 -8.31
CA TRP A 59 16.73 2.85 -7.69
C TRP A 59 17.33 2.56 -6.31
N LEU A 60 16.60 1.83 -5.44
CA LEU A 60 17.06 1.49 -4.09
C LEU A 60 18.30 0.59 -4.11
N ARG A 61 18.42 -0.29 -5.12
CA ARG A 61 19.62 -1.09 -5.33
C ARG A 61 20.82 -0.22 -5.73
N ILE A 62 20.64 0.68 -6.71
CA ILE A 62 21.70 1.57 -7.18
C ILE A 62 22.16 2.52 -6.05
N ALA A 63 21.21 3.01 -5.25
CA ALA A 63 21.49 3.85 -4.10
C ALA A 63 22.17 3.11 -2.93
N GLY A 64 22.27 1.77 -2.98
CA GLY A 64 22.99 0.98 -1.98
C GLY A 64 22.21 0.65 -0.71
N TYR A 65 20.91 0.95 -0.64
CA TYR A 65 20.10 0.65 0.54
C TYR A 65 19.92 -0.85 0.76
N PHE A 66 19.71 -1.61 -0.30
CA PHE A 66 19.47 -3.04 -0.26
C PHE A 66 20.36 -3.74 -1.30
N PRO A 67 21.54 -4.26 -0.88
CA PRO A 67 22.52 -4.84 -1.82
C PRO A 67 21.99 -6.13 -2.48
N GLU A 68 21.21 -6.92 -1.76
CA GLU A 68 20.63 -8.19 -2.25
C GLU A 68 19.17 -8.02 -2.69
N MET A 69 18.94 -7.33 -3.82
CA MET A 69 17.60 -7.07 -4.31
C MET A 69 16.92 -8.31 -4.94
N LEU A 70 15.60 -8.41 -4.76
CA LEU A 70 14.78 -9.42 -5.41
C LEU A 70 14.40 -9.01 -6.84
N SER A 71 14.07 -10.00 -7.68
CA SER A 71 13.37 -9.73 -8.95
C SER A 71 11.96 -9.23 -8.68
N LEU A 72 11.40 -8.43 -9.58
CA LEU A 72 10.05 -7.87 -9.47
C LEU A 72 8.98 -8.95 -9.18
N SER A 73 9.04 -10.09 -9.85
CA SER A 73 8.09 -11.18 -9.65
C SER A 73 8.17 -11.80 -8.24
N ARG A 74 9.39 -11.92 -7.68
CA ARG A 74 9.58 -12.44 -6.32
C ARG A 74 9.13 -11.40 -5.29
N PHE A 75 9.44 -10.14 -5.52
CA PHE A 75 9.00 -9.04 -4.67
C PHE A 75 7.48 -8.97 -4.59
N ASN A 76 6.78 -8.95 -5.74
CA ASN A 76 5.32 -8.92 -5.76
C ASN A 76 4.69 -10.12 -5.05
N ARG A 77 5.23 -11.33 -5.24
CA ARG A 77 4.75 -12.51 -4.50
C ARG A 77 4.93 -12.39 -2.99
N ARG A 78 6.03 -11.77 -2.54
CA ARG A 78 6.26 -11.53 -1.11
C ARG A 78 5.27 -10.52 -0.54
N ILE A 79 5.04 -9.39 -1.21
CA ILE A 79 4.02 -8.40 -0.78
C ILE A 79 2.64 -9.06 -0.66
N HIS A 80 2.24 -9.87 -1.62
CA HIS A 80 0.96 -10.57 -1.54
C HIS A 80 0.85 -11.52 -0.35
N ARG A 81 1.94 -12.17 0.04
CA ARG A 81 1.97 -13.03 1.24
C ARG A 81 1.92 -12.22 2.54
N LEU A 82 2.44 -11.01 2.53
CA LEU A 82 2.47 -10.11 3.69
C LEU A 82 1.20 -9.25 3.80
N LYS A 83 0.18 -9.48 2.96
CA LYS A 83 -1.02 -8.63 2.91
C LYS A 83 -1.65 -8.44 4.29
N GLU A 84 -1.97 -9.52 4.98
CA GLU A 84 -2.61 -9.48 6.30
C GLU A 84 -1.72 -8.78 7.34
N PHE A 85 -0.43 -9.02 7.29
CA PHE A 85 0.53 -8.36 8.18
C PHE A 85 0.64 -6.86 7.88
N ILE A 86 0.61 -6.45 6.61
CA ILE A 86 0.59 -5.03 6.22
C ILE A 86 -0.69 -4.34 6.70
N GLU A 87 -1.85 -5.01 6.58
CA GLU A 87 -3.12 -4.53 7.10
C GLU A 87 -3.05 -4.32 8.61
N PHE A 88 -2.51 -5.30 9.35
CA PHE A 88 -2.30 -5.20 10.79
C PHE A 88 -1.32 -4.09 11.20
N CYS A 89 -0.21 -3.92 10.48
CA CYS A 89 0.70 -2.79 10.68
C CYS A 89 0.00 -1.44 10.46
N PHE A 90 -0.84 -1.34 9.43
CA PHE A 90 -1.62 -0.14 9.16
C PHE A 90 -2.56 0.19 10.32
N GLU A 91 -3.32 -0.79 10.81
CA GLU A 91 -4.23 -0.63 11.95
C GLU A 91 -3.47 -0.19 13.21
N SER A 92 -2.37 -0.88 13.54
CA SER A 92 -1.55 -0.56 14.72
C SER A 92 -0.96 0.86 14.66
N VAL A 93 -0.46 1.28 13.51
CA VAL A 93 0.06 2.64 13.31
C VAL A 93 -1.08 3.67 13.39
N SER A 94 -2.22 3.36 12.78
CA SER A 94 -3.39 4.25 12.81
C SER A 94 -3.84 4.49 14.25
N GLU A 95 -3.98 3.46 15.06
CA GLU A 95 -4.37 3.56 16.48
C GLU A 95 -3.45 4.47 17.30
N LEU A 96 -2.14 4.43 17.05
CA LEU A 96 -1.15 5.28 17.74
C LEU A 96 -1.35 6.77 17.46
N PHE A 97 -1.84 7.12 16.28
CA PHE A 97 -1.97 8.52 15.85
C PHE A 97 -3.40 9.07 15.95
N LEU A 98 -4.40 8.20 16.10
CA LEU A 98 -5.79 8.61 16.24
C LEU A 98 -6.02 9.28 17.59
N THR A 99 -6.26 10.59 17.55
CA THR A 99 -6.40 11.40 18.77
C THR A 99 -7.82 11.87 19.07
N LYS A 100 -8.74 11.75 18.12
CA LYS A 100 -10.07 12.38 18.19
C LYS A 100 -11.22 11.38 17.98
N LYS A 101 -12.38 11.72 18.61
CA LYS A 101 -13.63 10.94 18.51
C LYS A 101 -14.49 11.30 17.29
N LEU A 102 -14.04 12.25 16.44
CA LEU A 102 -14.77 12.68 15.26
C LEU A 102 -14.07 12.18 14.00
N TYR A 103 -14.82 11.47 13.16
CA TYR A 103 -14.34 10.88 11.93
C TYR A 103 -15.11 11.39 10.73
N ILE A 104 -14.42 11.48 9.61
CA ILE A 104 -14.97 11.83 8.30
C ILE A 104 -14.86 10.59 7.42
N ALA A 105 -15.98 10.16 6.83
CA ALA A 105 -16.01 9.05 5.89
C ALA A 105 -16.22 9.55 4.47
N ASP A 106 -15.41 9.09 3.54
CA ASP A 106 -15.56 9.38 2.12
C ASP A 106 -15.32 8.12 1.28
N SER A 107 -15.80 8.13 0.05
CA SER A 107 -15.62 7.03 -0.88
C SER A 107 -15.19 7.52 -2.26
N MET A 108 -14.21 6.84 -2.84
CA MET A 108 -13.72 7.18 -4.17
C MET A 108 -13.68 5.95 -5.09
N PRO A 109 -13.96 6.13 -6.39
CA PRO A 109 -13.82 5.05 -7.36
C PRO A 109 -12.35 4.72 -7.58
N LEU A 110 -12.05 3.43 -7.67
CA LEU A 110 -10.75 2.88 -8.10
C LEU A 110 -10.95 2.13 -9.43
N PRO A 111 -10.95 2.82 -10.58
CA PRO A 111 -11.20 2.19 -11.86
C PRO A 111 -10.05 1.26 -12.26
N VAL A 112 -10.37 0.00 -12.58
CA VAL A 112 -9.42 -0.98 -13.13
C VAL A 112 -9.21 -0.74 -14.62
N CYS A 113 -10.28 -0.38 -15.33
CA CYS A 113 -10.21 -0.01 -16.74
C CYS A 113 -11.42 0.85 -17.14
N LYS A 114 -11.36 1.44 -18.35
CA LYS A 114 -12.51 2.12 -18.92
C LYS A 114 -13.69 1.14 -19.08
N ARG A 115 -14.92 1.59 -18.76
CA ARG A 115 -16.13 0.76 -18.81
C ARG A 115 -16.29 0.01 -20.15
N ALA A 116 -15.97 0.64 -21.27
CA ALA A 116 -16.02 0.03 -22.59
C ALA A 116 -15.07 -1.18 -22.75
N ARG A 117 -14.09 -1.32 -21.89
CA ARG A 117 -13.13 -2.45 -21.88
C ARG A 117 -13.44 -3.50 -20.82
N ALA A 118 -14.45 -3.30 -20.01
CA ALA A 118 -14.80 -4.19 -18.89
C ALA A 118 -15.00 -5.64 -19.32
N CYS A 119 -15.71 -5.88 -20.43
CA CYS A 119 -15.96 -7.22 -20.98
C CYS A 119 -14.69 -7.98 -21.39
N ARG A 120 -13.59 -7.28 -21.67
CA ARG A 120 -12.29 -7.85 -22.04
C ARG A 120 -11.38 -8.11 -20.85
N ASN A 121 -11.75 -7.65 -19.66
CA ASN A 121 -10.95 -7.84 -18.45
C ASN A 121 -11.03 -9.31 -18.02
N LYS A 122 -9.87 -9.97 -17.94
CA LYS A 122 -9.78 -11.38 -17.54
C LYS A 122 -9.60 -11.57 -16.03
N LYS A 123 -9.15 -10.53 -15.31
CA LYS A 123 -8.80 -10.62 -13.88
C LYS A 123 -9.96 -10.23 -12.96
N VAL A 124 -10.71 -9.18 -13.35
CA VAL A 124 -11.87 -8.70 -12.61
C VAL A 124 -13.09 -8.93 -13.49
N ARG A 125 -14.09 -9.65 -12.97
CA ARG A 125 -15.31 -10.02 -13.70
C ARG A 125 -16.48 -9.98 -12.75
N GLY A 126 -17.62 -9.52 -13.24
CA GLY A 126 -18.87 -9.49 -12.48
C GLY A 126 -19.61 -8.17 -12.68
N ARG A 127 -20.91 -8.18 -12.39
CA ARG A 127 -21.76 -6.98 -12.48
C ARG A 127 -21.53 -6.02 -11.32
N GLU A 128 -21.07 -6.52 -10.20
CA GLU A 128 -20.76 -5.80 -8.97
C GLU A 128 -19.66 -4.74 -9.15
N TYR A 129 -18.77 -4.93 -10.14
CA TYR A 129 -17.68 -3.98 -10.44
C TYR A 129 -18.09 -2.79 -11.31
N TYR A 130 -19.37 -2.74 -11.78
CA TYR A 130 -19.86 -1.59 -12.52
C TYR A 130 -20.40 -0.54 -11.55
N GLY A 131 -19.74 0.61 -11.48
CA GLY A 131 -20.12 1.70 -10.59
C GLY A 131 -20.38 3.00 -11.35
N CYS A 132 -20.97 3.95 -10.62
CA CYS A 132 -21.16 5.31 -11.05
C CYS A 132 -20.71 6.26 -9.94
N CYS A 133 -19.88 7.24 -10.29
CA CYS A 133 -19.57 8.38 -9.43
C CYS A 133 -20.53 9.50 -9.76
N VAL A 134 -21.56 9.68 -8.94
CA VAL A 134 -22.63 10.67 -9.17
C VAL A 134 -22.07 12.08 -9.23
N ALA A 135 -21.16 12.44 -8.33
CA ALA A 135 -20.55 13.76 -8.24
C ALA A 135 -19.78 14.17 -9.52
N LYS A 136 -19.24 13.20 -10.26
CA LYS A 136 -18.49 13.43 -11.52
C LYS A 136 -19.29 13.01 -12.75
N ASN A 137 -20.49 12.46 -12.58
CA ASN A 137 -21.31 11.84 -13.64
C ASN A 137 -20.49 10.82 -14.48
N GLU A 138 -19.58 10.09 -13.82
CA GLU A 138 -18.63 9.19 -14.48
C GLU A 138 -18.97 7.74 -14.15
N LYS A 139 -19.11 6.91 -15.19
CA LYS A 139 -19.31 5.47 -15.06
C LYS A 139 -17.95 4.77 -15.14
N PHE A 140 -17.65 3.92 -14.13
CA PHE A 140 -16.40 3.20 -14.07
C PHE A 140 -16.62 1.68 -13.99
N PHE A 141 -15.54 0.92 -14.21
CA PHE A 141 -15.46 -0.51 -13.94
C PHE A 141 -14.24 -0.76 -13.04
N GLY A 142 -14.47 -1.23 -11.84
CA GLY A 142 -13.42 -1.42 -10.84
C GLY A 142 -13.97 -1.50 -9.43
N PHE A 143 -13.17 -1.08 -8.49
CA PHE A 143 -13.49 -1.08 -7.06
C PHE A 143 -13.90 0.31 -6.58
N ARG A 144 -14.43 0.34 -5.37
CA ARG A 144 -14.66 1.56 -4.59
C ARG A 144 -13.85 1.47 -3.31
N MET A 145 -13.07 2.48 -3.01
CA MET A 145 -12.38 2.63 -1.75
C MET A 145 -13.23 3.47 -0.80
N HIS A 146 -13.48 2.94 0.37
CA HIS A 146 -14.04 3.67 1.49
C HIS A 146 -12.91 4.00 2.46
N LEU A 147 -12.78 5.26 2.81
CA LEU A 147 -11.74 5.76 3.70
C LEU A 147 -12.40 6.50 4.86
N ILE A 148 -12.01 6.16 6.06
CA ILE A 148 -12.38 6.88 7.28
C ILE A 148 -11.12 7.54 7.80
N VAL A 149 -11.18 8.86 8.01
CA VAL A 149 -10.08 9.66 8.56
C VAL A 149 -10.55 10.44 9.78
N ASP A 150 -9.64 10.80 10.66
CA ASP A 150 -9.93 11.77 11.70
C ASP A 150 -9.92 13.20 11.15
N THR A 151 -10.18 14.18 12.01
CA THR A 151 -10.19 15.61 11.63
C THR A 151 -8.81 16.17 11.26
N GLN A 152 -7.75 15.42 11.48
CA GLN A 152 -6.37 15.78 11.09
C GLN A 152 -5.96 15.10 9.77
N GLY A 153 -6.84 14.26 9.20
CA GLY A 153 -6.58 13.51 7.98
C GLY A 153 -5.81 12.20 8.22
N ILE A 154 -5.72 11.75 9.47
CA ILE A 154 -5.08 10.46 9.80
C ILE A 154 -6.07 9.35 9.46
N PRO A 155 -5.69 8.37 8.63
CA PRO A 155 -6.59 7.29 8.24
C PRO A 155 -6.84 6.35 9.43
N ALA A 156 -8.12 6.17 9.76
CA ALA A 156 -8.57 5.24 10.80
C ALA A 156 -8.93 3.86 10.22
N SER A 157 -9.52 3.84 9.03
CA SER A 157 -9.89 2.58 8.37
C SER A 157 -9.97 2.76 6.86
N VAL A 158 -9.66 1.69 6.16
CA VAL A 158 -9.73 1.60 4.70
C VAL A 158 -10.43 0.29 4.31
N ALA A 159 -11.43 0.38 3.43
CA ALA A 159 -12.06 -0.79 2.83
C ALA A 159 -12.12 -0.65 1.31
N ILE A 160 -11.79 -1.72 0.60
CA ILE A 160 -11.88 -1.78 -0.87
C ILE A 160 -12.93 -2.82 -1.23
N MET A 161 -13.99 -2.37 -1.88
CA MET A 161 -15.14 -3.20 -2.28
C MET A 161 -15.41 -3.10 -3.77
N PRO A 162 -16.09 -4.08 -4.38
CA PRO A 162 -16.60 -3.98 -5.73
C PRO A 162 -17.50 -2.76 -5.98
#